data_818e699688844ea24c9c2325e0e39f9b
#
_entry.id   818e699688844ea24c9c2325e0e39f9b
#
_cell.length_a   1.000
_cell.length_b   1.000
_cell.length_c   1.000
_cell.angle_alpha   90.00
_cell.angle_beta   90.00
_cell.angle_gamma   90.00
#
_symmetry.space_group_name_H-M   'P 1'
#
loop_
_entity.id
_entity.type
_entity.pdbx_description
1 polymer ?
#
loop_
_entity_poly.entity_id
_entity_poly.type
_entity_poly.pdbx_seq_one_letter_code
_entity_poly.pdbx_strand_id
1 'polypeptide(L)'
;MKYFLSFCLIFSALGINAQEVEGYEPNRGEYYIAKFKPGKDMSDMMKYVDTWSKWAMKSSVFEDYRANIHVPYFHDQHLMHDLVWYGRAPNAEAHFAILDEWVNNGQKIAAQLPVDVSQVIEVWQRDVSRPEGSVDGASYVIFQDCKLNEGVTSQQVYDAYFKFAEAAKKLGDNLGRKMMWPISGHGEWDYDFVVVMYANSLKEYGKNNQLYWDKVNGIEEQKALAEVGYECSNRRTYSSTQIFGY
;
A
#
# COMPACT_ATOMS: atom_id res chain seq x y z
N MET A 1 69.06 -23.24 -15.92
CA MET A 1 68.00 -23.50 -14.95
C MET A 1 67.49 -22.17 -14.41
N LYS A 2 66.33 -21.74 -14.88
CA LYS A 2 65.68 -20.50 -14.40
C LYS A 2 64.34 -20.94 -13.79
N TYR A 3 64.20 -20.78 -12.47
CA TYR A 3 62.96 -21.07 -11.75
C TYR A 3 62.02 -19.85 -11.85
N PHE A 4 60.84 -20.02 -12.47
CA PHE A 4 59.75 -19.05 -12.46
C PHE A 4 58.88 -19.34 -11.24
N LEU A 5 58.89 -18.46 -10.24
CA LEU A 5 57.94 -18.50 -9.14
C LEU A 5 56.66 -17.82 -9.61
N SER A 6 55.60 -18.63 -9.76
CA SER A 6 54.24 -18.13 -10.03
C SER A 6 53.58 -17.75 -8.70
N PHE A 7 53.29 -16.46 -8.51
CA PHE A 7 52.60 -15.94 -7.33
C PHE A 7 51.09 -15.97 -7.61
N CYS A 8 50.39 -16.98 -7.09
CA CYS A 8 48.94 -16.99 -7.12
C CYS A 8 48.38 -16.05 -6.06
N LEU A 9 47.86 -14.89 -6.52
CA LEU A 9 47.03 -14.01 -5.70
C LEU A 9 45.65 -14.63 -5.54
N ILE A 10 45.35 -15.16 -4.35
CA ILE A 10 44.03 -15.59 -3.96
C ILE A 10 43.26 -14.32 -3.59
N PHE A 11 42.39 -13.85 -4.50
CA PHE A 11 41.35 -12.86 -4.19
C PHE A 11 40.26 -13.58 -3.38
N SER A 12 40.27 -13.47 -2.06
CA SER A 12 39.15 -13.78 -1.22
C SER A 12 38.08 -12.69 -1.43
N ALA A 13 37.12 -12.95 -2.30
CA ALA A 13 35.91 -12.18 -2.37
C ALA A 13 35.16 -12.35 -1.04
N LEU A 14 35.27 -11.35 -0.17
CA LEU A 14 34.34 -11.20 0.95
C LEU A 14 32.98 -10.88 0.35
N GLY A 15 32.19 -11.93 0.11
CA GLY A 15 30.77 -11.80 -0.17
C GLY A 15 30.11 -11.19 1.06
N ILE A 16 29.81 -9.91 1.02
CA ILE A 16 28.86 -9.30 1.95
C ILE A 16 27.52 -9.93 1.58
N ASN A 17 27.16 -11.02 2.27
CA ASN A 17 25.79 -11.48 2.29
C ASN A 17 24.99 -10.40 3.02
N ALA A 18 24.39 -9.49 2.27
CA ALA A 18 23.30 -8.69 2.78
C ALA A 18 22.19 -9.71 3.15
N GLN A 19 22.00 -9.93 4.44
CA GLN A 19 20.96 -10.80 4.94
C GLN A 19 19.63 -10.13 4.55
N GLU A 20 18.94 -10.73 3.59
CA GLU A 20 17.63 -10.25 3.13
C GLU A 20 16.70 -10.21 4.34
N VAL A 21 16.09 -9.06 4.59
CA VAL A 21 15.16 -8.90 5.71
C VAL A 21 13.93 -9.74 5.41
N GLU A 22 13.65 -10.72 6.26
CA GLU A 22 12.46 -11.56 6.18
C GLU A 22 11.24 -10.66 6.48
N GLY A 23 10.59 -10.18 5.44
CA GLY A 23 9.43 -9.28 5.51
C GLY A 23 8.15 -9.99 5.12
N TYR A 24 7.10 -9.21 4.90
CA TYR A 24 5.82 -9.73 4.41
C TYR A 24 5.90 -10.09 2.92
N GLU A 25 5.14 -11.10 2.52
CA GLU A 25 4.98 -11.44 1.11
C GLU A 25 4.30 -10.29 0.35
N PRO A 26 4.76 -10.00 -0.89
CA PRO A 26 4.14 -9.00 -1.73
C PRO A 26 2.77 -9.45 -2.21
N ASN A 27 1.91 -8.48 -2.52
CA ASN A 27 0.58 -8.72 -3.03
C ASN A 27 0.20 -7.68 -4.11
N ARG A 28 -0.97 -7.86 -4.73
CA ARG A 28 -1.49 -6.96 -5.75
C ARG A 28 -2.60 -6.10 -5.20
N GLY A 29 -2.63 -4.84 -5.62
CA GLY A 29 -3.70 -3.92 -5.33
C GLY A 29 -4.20 -3.21 -6.58
N GLU A 30 -5.45 -2.78 -6.55
CA GLU A 30 -6.07 -1.95 -7.57
C GLU A 30 -6.81 -0.78 -6.91
N TYR A 31 -6.73 0.38 -7.53
CA TYR A 31 -7.36 1.60 -7.04
C TYR A 31 -8.23 2.20 -8.15
N TYR A 32 -9.54 2.26 -7.93
CA TYR A 32 -10.49 2.90 -8.83
C TYR A 32 -10.83 4.27 -8.26
N ILE A 33 -10.31 5.32 -8.87
CA ILE A 33 -10.54 6.71 -8.48
C ILE A 33 -11.82 7.17 -9.15
N ALA A 34 -12.80 7.60 -8.36
CA ALA A 34 -14.15 7.79 -8.87
C ALA A 34 -14.85 9.03 -8.30
N LYS A 35 -15.83 9.51 -9.06
CA LYS A 35 -16.69 10.62 -8.72
C LYS A 35 -18.15 10.19 -8.84
N PHE A 36 -19.02 10.65 -7.94
CA PHE A 36 -20.44 10.32 -8.01
C PHE A 36 -21.09 10.87 -9.29
N LYS A 37 -21.92 10.04 -9.92
CA LYS A 37 -22.81 10.48 -10.99
C LYS A 37 -23.80 11.52 -10.48
N PRO A 38 -24.36 12.39 -11.34
CA PRO A 38 -25.33 13.38 -10.92
C PRO A 38 -26.49 12.77 -10.11
N GLY A 39 -26.72 13.32 -8.91
CA GLY A 39 -27.78 12.86 -7.99
C GLY A 39 -27.50 11.55 -7.25
N LYS A 40 -26.27 11.04 -7.33
CA LYS A 40 -25.80 9.87 -6.58
C LYS A 40 -24.94 10.29 -5.40
N ASP A 41 -24.89 9.44 -4.37
CA ASP A 41 -24.14 9.66 -3.15
C ASP A 41 -23.58 8.35 -2.56
N MET A 42 -23.00 8.45 -1.36
CA MET A 42 -22.44 7.30 -0.65
C MET A 42 -23.50 6.25 -0.29
N SER A 43 -24.76 6.65 -0.06
CA SER A 43 -25.85 5.70 0.20
C SER A 43 -26.14 4.82 -1.03
N ASP A 44 -26.11 5.41 -2.23
CA ASP A 44 -26.24 4.64 -3.47
C ASP A 44 -25.01 3.72 -3.68
N MET A 45 -23.81 4.19 -3.31
CA MET A 45 -22.61 3.37 -3.38
C MET A 45 -22.67 2.16 -2.45
N MET A 46 -23.16 2.32 -1.22
CA MET A 46 -23.31 1.19 -0.29
C MET A 46 -24.37 0.18 -0.76
N LYS A 47 -25.46 0.61 -1.39
CA LYS A 47 -26.42 -0.31 -2.05
C LYS A 47 -25.78 -1.07 -3.21
N TYR A 48 -24.93 -0.38 -3.98
CA TYR A 48 -24.14 -1.04 -5.03
C TYR A 48 -23.18 -2.08 -4.46
N VAL A 49 -22.46 -1.74 -3.37
CA VAL A 49 -21.58 -2.67 -2.65
C VAL A 49 -22.32 -3.94 -2.24
N ASP A 50 -23.53 -3.84 -1.68
CA ASP A 50 -24.33 -5.00 -1.32
C ASP A 50 -24.65 -5.88 -2.54
N THR A 51 -24.97 -5.27 -3.67
CA THR A 51 -25.27 -5.98 -4.92
C THR A 51 -24.03 -6.65 -5.50
N TRP A 52 -22.92 -5.92 -5.54
CA TRP A 52 -21.62 -6.41 -6.01
C TRP A 52 -21.10 -7.56 -5.13
N SER A 53 -21.15 -7.41 -3.81
CA SER A 53 -20.72 -8.45 -2.86
C SER A 53 -21.50 -9.75 -3.02
N LYS A 54 -22.82 -9.69 -3.20
CA LYS A 54 -23.66 -10.86 -3.49
C LYS A 54 -23.32 -11.54 -4.81
N TRP A 55 -22.85 -10.77 -5.80
CA TRP A 55 -22.35 -11.31 -7.05
C TRP A 55 -20.96 -11.94 -6.86
N ALA A 56 -20.03 -11.24 -6.23
CA ALA A 56 -18.66 -11.70 -6.01
C ALA A 56 -18.61 -13.01 -5.18
N MET A 57 -19.42 -13.13 -4.14
CA MET A 57 -19.50 -14.34 -3.30
C MET A 57 -19.97 -15.61 -4.04
N LYS A 58 -20.44 -15.51 -5.27
CA LYS A 58 -20.85 -16.69 -6.09
C LYS A 58 -19.65 -17.35 -6.78
N SER A 59 -18.51 -16.68 -6.84
CA SER A 59 -17.29 -17.18 -7.48
C SER A 59 -16.16 -17.28 -6.48
N SER A 60 -15.52 -18.46 -6.43
CA SER A 60 -14.39 -18.72 -5.53
C SER A 60 -13.16 -17.88 -5.81
N VAL A 61 -13.06 -17.24 -6.97
CA VAL A 61 -11.93 -16.35 -7.29
C VAL A 61 -11.84 -15.15 -6.35
N PHE A 62 -12.95 -14.77 -5.68
CA PHE A 62 -12.99 -13.67 -4.71
C PHE A 62 -12.74 -14.10 -3.26
N GLU A 63 -12.45 -15.36 -2.96
CA GLU A 63 -12.31 -15.88 -1.59
C GLU A 63 -11.25 -15.09 -0.79
N ASP A 64 -10.10 -14.82 -1.41
CA ASP A 64 -9.00 -14.07 -0.80
C ASP A 64 -8.98 -12.58 -1.17
N TYR A 65 -9.98 -12.11 -1.91
CA TYR A 65 -10.10 -10.70 -2.25
C TYR A 65 -10.56 -9.89 -1.04
N ARG A 66 -10.00 -8.70 -0.89
CA ARG A 66 -10.37 -7.72 0.14
C ARG A 66 -10.64 -6.39 -0.53
N ALA A 67 -11.72 -5.73 -0.14
CA ALA A 67 -12.03 -4.41 -0.69
C ALA A 67 -12.39 -3.38 0.38
N ASN A 68 -11.97 -2.15 0.13
CA ASN A 68 -12.27 -0.99 0.96
C ASN A 68 -12.76 0.17 0.08
N ILE A 69 -13.58 1.05 0.65
CA ILE A 69 -13.82 2.38 0.12
C ILE A 69 -13.04 3.39 0.95
N HIS A 70 -12.22 4.19 0.28
CA HIS A 70 -11.51 5.32 0.86
C HIS A 70 -12.26 6.61 0.51
N VAL A 71 -12.62 7.39 1.51
CA VAL A 71 -13.24 8.71 1.36
C VAL A 71 -12.24 9.77 1.79
N PRO A 72 -11.94 10.79 0.97
CA PRO A 72 -11.02 11.86 1.31
C PRO A 72 -11.39 12.51 2.64
N TYR A 73 -10.38 12.74 3.51
CA TYR A 73 -10.59 13.32 4.83
C TYR A 73 -9.92 14.69 4.98
N PHE A 74 -8.58 14.76 4.99
CA PHE A 74 -7.86 16.02 4.86
C PHE A 74 -7.39 16.17 3.42
N HIS A 75 -7.96 17.10 2.68
CA HIS A 75 -7.70 17.35 1.27
C HIS A 75 -7.76 18.83 0.94
N ASP A 76 -7.14 19.23 -0.15
CA ASP A 76 -7.24 20.58 -0.67
C ASP A 76 -8.54 20.79 -1.51
N GLN A 77 -8.77 22.02 -1.92
CA GLN A 77 -9.96 22.41 -2.70
C GLN A 77 -9.95 21.89 -4.15
N HIS A 78 -8.84 21.36 -4.63
CA HIS A 78 -8.67 20.89 -6.01
C HIS A 78 -8.85 19.39 -6.14
N LEU A 79 -9.22 18.70 -5.06
CA LEU A 79 -9.49 17.26 -5.11
C LEU A 79 -10.58 16.95 -6.13
N MET A 80 -10.29 16.06 -7.07
CA MET A 80 -11.12 15.76 -8.23
C MET A 80 -11.93 14.47 -8.13
N HIS A 81 -11.93 13.80 -6.97
CA HIS A 81 -12.67 12.55 -6.75
C HIS A 81 -13.42 12.57 -5.41
N ASP A 82 -14.48 11.78 -5.33
CA ASP A 82 -15.31 11.66 -4.13
C ASP A 82 -14.94 10.41 -3.31
N LEU A 83 -14.47 9.37 -3.99
CA LEU A 83 -14.05 8.12 -3.35
C LEU A 83 -12.99 7.38 -4.17
N VAL A 84 -12.32 6.44 -3.51
CA VAL A 84 -11.47 5.45 -4.16
C VAL A 84 -11.91 4.06 -3.69
N TRP A 85 -12.26 3.18 -4.64
CA TRP A 85 -12.37 1.76 -4.36
C TRP A 85 -10.97 1.16 -4.38
N TYR A 86 -10.57 0.54 -3.30
CA TYR A 86 -9.33 -0.20 -3.18
C TYR A 86 -9.63 -1.69 -3.11
N GLY A 87 -9.07 -2.46 -4.03
CA GLY A 87 -9.11 -3.92 -4.04
C GLY A 87 -7.72 -4.51 -3.81
N ARG A 88 -7.67 -5.66 -3.14
CA ARG A 88 -6.42 -6.38 -2.89
C ARG A 88 -6.59 -7.87 -3.13
N ALA A 89 -5.66 -8.46 -3.87
CA ALA A 89 -5.51 -9.90 -4.08
C ALA A 89 -4.15 -10.39 -3.55
N PRO A 90 -4.02 -11.65 -3.11
CA PRO A 90 -2.80 -12.16 -2.50
C PRO A 90 -1.60 -12.18 -3.45
N ASN A 91 -1.82 -12.33 -4.75
CA ASN A 91 -0.77 -12.39 -5.77
C ASN A 91 -1.33 -12.01 -7.15
N ALA A 92 -0.47 -12.03 -8.17
CA ALA A 92 -0.86 -11.68 -9.54
C ALA A 92 -1.86 -12.67 -10.15
N GLU A 93 -1.71 -13.98 -9.93
CA GLU A 93 -2.60 -15.00 -10.46
C GLU A 93 -4.04 -14.78 -9.96
N ALA A 94 -4.22 -14.63 -8.64
CA ALA A 94 -5.52 -14.34 -8.05
C ALA A 94 -6.09 -13.00 -8.53
N HIS A 95 -5.24 -11.96 -8.66
CA HIS A 95 -5.67 -10.65 -9.14
C HIS A 95 -6.23 -10.72 -10.56
N PHE A 96 -5.50 -11.34 -11.48
CA PHE A 96 -5.94 -11.45 -12.87
C PHE A 96 -7.12 -12.43 -13.06
N ALA A 97 -7.26 -13.45 -12.22
CA ALA A 97 -8.45 -14.30 -12.20
C ALA A 97 -9.72 -13.51 -11.79
N ILE A 98 -9.58 -12.60 -10.80
CA ILE A 98 -10.66 -11.69 -10.39
C ILE A 98 -11.03 -10.73 -11.52
N LEU A 99 -10.05 -10.16 -12.21
CA LEU A 99 -10.29 -9.26 -13.33
C LEU A 99 -10.95 -9.98 -14.51
N ASP A 100 -10.53 -11.22 -14.80
CA ASP A 100 -11.16 -12.04 -15.86
C ASP A 100 -12.64 -12.31 -15.55
N GLU A 101 -12.95 -12.71 -14.32
CA GLU A 101 -14.34 -12.89 -13.86
C GLU A 101 -15.15 -11.59 -13.97
N TRP A 102 -14.56 -10.45 -13.54
CA TRP A 102 -15.22 -9.15 -13.65
C TRP A 102 -15.51 -8.75 -15.09
N VAL A 103 -14.54 -8.87 -15.99
CA VAL A 103 -14.67 -8.48 -17.40
C VAL A 103 -15.68 -9.36 -18.13
N ASN A 104 -15.67 -10.66 -17.87
CA ASN A 104 -16.51 -11.61 -18.58
C ASN A 104 -17.95 -11.72 -18.02
N ASN A 105 -18.11 -11.58 -16.70
CA ASN A 105 -19.36 -11.87 -16.00
C ASN A 105 -19.93 -10.67 -15.21
N GLY A 106 -19.17 -9.59 -15.05
CA GLY A 106 -19.53 -8.43 -14.22
C GLY A 106 -20.36 -7.33 -14.91
N GLN A 107 -20.61 -7.39 -16.23
CA GLN A 107 -21.18 -6.25 -16.99
C GLN A 107 -22.53 -5.77 -16.45
N LYS A 108 -23.42 -6.69 -16.00
CA LYS A 108 -24.73 -6.34 -15.43
C LYS A 108 -24.60 -5.61 -14.09
N ILE A 109 -23.55 -5.90 -13.33
CA ILE A 109 -23.24 -5.24 -12.06
C ILE A 109 -22.58 -3.90 -12.36
N ALA A 110 -21.61 -3.84 -13.28
CA ALA A 110 -20.93 -2.61 -13.69
C ALA A 110 -21.92 -1.54 -14.19
N ALA A 111 -22.98 -1.94 -14.90
CA ALA A 111 -24.03 -1.02 -15.38
C ALA A 111 -24.79 -0.30 -14.25
N GLN A 112 -24.75 -0.80 -13.02
CA GLN A 112 -25.42 -0.24 -11.85
C GLN A 112 -24.49 0.70 -11.03
N LEU A 113 -23.23 0.83 -11.43
CA LEU A 113 -22.24 1.61 -10.70
C LEU A 113 -22.68 3.08 -10.58
N PRO A 114 -22.81 3.63 -9.34
CA PRO A 114 -23.31 4.99 -9.12
C PRO A 114 -22.22 6.07 -9.28
N VAL A 115 -21.04 5.68 -9.74
CA VAL A 115 -19.89 6.57 -9.93
C VAL A 115 -19.37 6.48 -11.36
N ASP A 116 -18.67 7.54 -11.78
CA ASP A 116 -17.82 7.56 -12.95
C ASP A 116 -16.39 7.35 -12.50
N VAL A 117 -15.75 6.30 -13.01
CA VAL A 117 -14.35 5.99 -12.71
C VAL A 117 -13.46 6.80 -13.67
N SER A 118 -12.63 7.66 -13.11
CA SER A 118 -11.72 8.52 -13.89
C SER A 118 -10.35 7.89 -14.12
N GLN A 119 -9.93 6.99 -13.22
CA GLN A 119 -8.63 6.33 -13.30
C GLN A 119 -8.67 4.98 -12.58
N VAL A 120 -7.97 4.00 -13.12
CA VAL A 120 -7.73 2.70 -12.49
C VAL A 120 -6.22 2.47 -12.45
N ILE A 121 -5.70 2.18 -11.26
CA ILE A 121 -4.27 2.01 -11.03
C ILE A 121 -4.04 0.60 -10.49
N GLU A 122 -3.21 -0.18 -11.16
CA GLU A 122 -2.69 -1.44 -10.66
C GLU A 122 -1.37 -1.18 -9.92
N VAL A 123 -1.19 -1.81 -8.76
CA VAL A 123 0.03 -1.69 -7.96
C VAL A 123 0.55 -3.07 -7.54
N TRP A 124 1.86 -3.19 -7.52
CA TRP A 124 2.56 -4.15 -6.68
C TRP A 124 2.78 -3.50 -5.31
N GLN A 125 2.54 -4.22 -4.22
CA GLN A 125 2.68 -3.66 -2.88
C GLN A 125 3.19 -4.69 -1.89
N ARG A 126 3.88 -4.20 -0.86
CA ARG A 126 4.44 -5.03 0.20
C ARG A 126 4.21 -4.35 1.55
N ASP A 127 3.66 -5.10 2.51
CA ASP A 127 3.51 -4.60 3.87
C ASP A 127 4.89 -4.44 4.52
N VAL A 128 5.04 -3.40 5.34
CA VAL A 128 6.21 -3.14 6.18
C VAL A 128 5.86 -3.46 7.64
N SER A 129 4.64 -3.13 8.06
CA SER A 129 4.06 -3.53 9.34
C SER A 129 2.55 -3.67 9.22
N ARG A 130 1.94 -4.46 10.13
CA ARG A 130 0.48 -4.60 10.24
C ARG A 130 0.05 -4.23 11.65
N PRO A 131 -1.05 -3.46 11.80
CA PRO A 131 -1.60 -3.19 13.11
C PRO A 131 -2.19 -4.46 13.72
N GLU A 132 -2.11 -4.56 15.03
CA GLU A 132 -2.78 -5.61 15.80
C GLU A 132 -4.23 -5.20 16.12
N GLY A 133 -5.09 -6.18 16.33
CA GLY A 133 -6.50 -5.96 16.61
C GLY A 133 -7.38 -5.85 15.38
N SER A 134 -8.69 -5.75 15.63
CA SER A 134 -9.70 -5.61 14.57
C SER A 134 -9.94 -4.15 14.21
N VAL A 135 -10.37 -3.93 12.97
CA VAL A 135 -10.92 -2.64 12.56
C VAL A 135 -12.36 -2.54 13.10
N ASP A 136 -12.61 -1.53 13.92
CA ASP A 136 -13.96 -1.19 14.39
C ASP A 136 -14.40 0.12 13.72
N GLY A 137 -15.30 0.01 12.75
CA GLY A 137 -15.75 1.13 11.94
C GLY A 137 -14.77 1.52 10.84
N ALA A 138 -14.46 2.81 10.71
CA ALA A 138 -13.57 3.32 9.68
C ALA A 138 -12.12 3.37 10.15
N SER A 139 -11.23 2.78 9.37
CA SER A 139 -9.78 2.96 9.51
C SER A 139 -9.34 4.31 8.96
N TYR A 140 -8.10 4.73 9.26
CA TYR A 140 -7.49 5.94 8.75
C TYR A 140 -6.28 5.59 7.90
N VAL A 141 -6.22 6.12 6.69
CA VAL A 141 -5.18 5.78 5.71
C VAL A 141 -4.53 7.05 5.16
N ILE A 142 -3.22 7.00 5.02
CA ILE A 142 -2.37 8.10 4.53
C ILE A 142 -1.54 7.56 3.39
N PHE A 143 -1.47 8.31 2.29
CA PHE A 143 -0.59 8.06 1.15
C PHE A 143 0.39 9.20 0.99
N GLN A 144 1.63 8.89 0.60
CA GLN A 144 2.64 9.87 0.22
C GLN A 144 3.42 9.35 -0.98
N ASP A 145 3.58 10.20 -1.99
CA ASP A 145 4.38 9.90 -3.17
C ASP A 145 5.85 10.13 -2.83
N CYS A 146 6.71 9.16 -3.14
CA CYS A 146 8.10 9.18 -2.72
C CYS A 146 9.04 8.97 -3.91
N LYS A 147 10.14 9.73 -3.93
CA LYS A 147 11.17 9.71 -4.94
C LYS A 147 12.49 9.27 -4.33
N LEU A 148 13.19 8.38 -5.01
CA LEU A 148 14.51 7.90 -4.60
C LEU A 148 15.58 8.93 -4.99
N ASN A 149 16.58 9.09 -4.14
CA ASN A 149 17.78 9.81 -4.50
C ASN A 149 18.66 8.97 -5.45
N GLU A 150 19.56 9.62 -6.17
CA GLU A 150 20.45 8.94 -7.11
C GLU A 150 21.25 7.80 -6.42
N GLY A 151 21.25 6.62 -7.02
CA GLY A 151 21.95 5.43 -6.51
C GLY A 151 21.23 4.66 -5.41
N VAL A 152 20.06 5.13 -4.94
CA VAL A 152 19.24 4.43 -3.95
C VAL A 152 18.24 3.49 -4.61
N THR A 153 18.05 2.31 -4.04
CA THR A 153 17.06 1.34 -4.52
C THR A 153 15.84 1.24 -3.61
N SER A 154 14.70 0.87 -4.16
CA SER A 154 13.48 0.62 -3.38
C SER A 154 13.68 -0.47 -2.31
N GLN A 155 14.54 -1.46 -2.56
CA GLN A 155 14.83 -2.51 -1.59
C GLN A 155 15.58 -1.95 -0.37
N GLN A 156 16.56 -1.06 -0.56
CA GLN A 156 17.25 -0.40 0.56
C GLN A 156 16.29 0.40 1.43
N VAL A 157 15.33 1.11 0.80
CA VAL A 157 14.30 1.85 1.53
C VAL A 157 13.38 0.89 2.29
N TYR A 158 12.93 -0.20 1.63
CA TYR A 158 12.08 -1.20 2.29
C TYR A 158 12.76 -1.81 3.52
N ASP A 159 14.02 -2.23 3.41
CA ASP A 159 14.76 -2.86 4.50
C ASP A 159 14.96 -1.92 5.70
N ALA A 160 15.29 -0.66 5.44
CA ALA A 160 15.40 0.34 6.49
C ALA A 160 14.05 0.67 7.13
N TYR A 161 13.00 0.76 6.32
CA TYR A 161 11.64 1.03 6.79
C TYR A 161 11.08 -0.13 7.62
N PHE A 162 11.38 -1.37 7.23
CA PHE A 162 11.02 -2.56 7.99
C PHE A 162 11.71 -2.57 9.36
N LYS A 163 13.02 -2.35 9.41
CA LYS A 163 13.78 -2.24 10.68
C LYS A 163 13.23 -1.14 11.59
N PHE A 164 12.93 0.02 11.02
CA PHE A 164 12.29 1.11 11.75
C PHE A 164 10.93 0.69 12.31
N ALA A 165 10.08 0.05 11.50
CA ALA A 165 8.75 -0.38 11.93
C ALA A 165 8.81 -1.40 13.07
N GLU A 166 9.75 -2.35 13.01
CA GLU A 166 9.99 -3.33 14.09
C GLU A 166 10.49 -2.66 15.39
N ALA A 167 11.37 -1.67 15.28
CA ALA A 167 11.82 -0.91 16.44
C ALA A 167 10.70 -0.06 17.05
N ALA A 168 9.91 0.62 16.22
CA ALA A 168 8.75 1.39 16.67
C ALA A 168 7.70 0.50 17.34
N LYS A 169 7.44 -0.70 16.80
CA LYS A 169 6.51 -1.69 17.39
C LYS A 169 6.93 -2.09 18.81
N LYS A 170 8.22 -2.28 19.07
CA LYS A 170 8.73 -2.58 20.43
C LYS A 170 8.49 -1.44 21.42
N LEU A 171 8.31 -0.22 20.94
CA LEU A 171 7.97 0.97 21.74
C LEU A 171 6.46 1.16 21.91
N GLY A 172 5.63 0.31 21.28
CA GLY A 172 4.17 0.32 21.36
C GLY A 172 3.47 0.94 20.14
N ASP A 173 4.21 1.21 19.04
CA ASP A 173 3.59 1.65 17.79
C ASP A 173 2.75 0.52 17.18
N ASN A 174 1.53 0.85 16.78
CA ASN A 174 0.57 -0.08 16.17
C ASN A 174 0.06 0.43 14.81
N LEU A 175 0.90 1.16 14.08
CA LEU A 175 0.55 1.55 12.71
C LEU A 175 0.86 0.44 11.71
N GLY A 176 -0.06 0.22 10.79
CA GLY A 176 0.23 -0.48 9.55
C GLY A 176 1.02 0.42 8.61
N ARG A 177 1.98 -0.15 7.92
CA ARG A 177 2.81 0.52 6.92
C ARG A 177 2.98 -0.36 5.69
N LYS A 178 3.06 0.27 4.54
CA LYS A 178 3.17 -0.42 3.26
C LYS A 178 3.94 0.43 2.28
N MET A 179 4.68 -0.21 1.39
CA MET A 179 5.19 0.41 0.17
C MET A 179 4.43 -0.12 -1.03
N MET A 180 4.14 0.75 -1.98
CA MET A 180 3.43 0.43 -3.22
C MET A 180 4.22 0.94 -4.42
N TRP A 181 4.26 0.15 -5.48
CA TRP A 181 4.85 0.50 -6.76
C TRP A 181 3.77 0.41 -7.84
N PRO A 182 3.35 1.55 -8.43
CA PRO A 182 2.43 1.55 -9.55
C PRO A 182 2.99 0.77 -10.73
N ILE A 183 2.15 -0.06 -11.37
CA ILE A 183 2.51 -0.90 -12.51
C ILE A 183 1.82 -0.40 -13.76
N SER A 184 0.51 -0.14 -13.67
CA SER A 184 -0.34 0.25 -14.79
C SER A 184 -1.31 1.36 -14.37
N GLY A 185 -1.78 2.14 -15.34
CA GLY A 185 -2.83 3.14 -15.15
C GLY A 185 -2.40 4.45 -14.48
N HIS A 186 -1.12 4.61 -14.18
CA HIS A 186 -0.62 5.79 -13.46
C HIS A 186 -0.23 6.97 -14.36
N GLY A 187 -0.03 6.76 -15.67
CA GLY A 187 0.46 7.81 -16.58
C GLY A 187 1.93 8.18 -16.31
N GLU A 188 2.30 9.42 -16.64
CA GLU A 188 3.63 9.97 -16.33
C GLU A 188 3.62 10.57 -14.93
N TRP A 189 4.34 9.95 -13.99
CA TRP A 189 4.46 10.40 -12.61
C TRP A 189 5.91 10.67 -12.23
N ASP A 190 6.13 11.70 -11.42
CA ASP A 190 7.45 12.08 -10.94
C ASP A 190 7.71 11.51 -9.52
N TYR A 191 7.44 10.19 -9.34
CA TYR A 191 7.80 9.48 -8.13
C TYR A 191 8.04 7.98 -8.42
N ASP A 192 8.79 7.32 -7.54
CA ASP A 192 9.23 5.93 -7.73
C ASP A 192 8.34 4.93 -6.98
N PHE A 193 7.77 5.35 -5.85
CA PHE A 193 6.88 4.51 -5.02
C PHE A 193 5.97 5.36 -4.15
N VAL A 194 5.00 4.72 -3.53
CA VAL A 194 4.08 5.36 -2.57
C VAL A 194 4.22 4.68 -1.21
N VAL A 195 4.42 5.48 -0.16
CA VAL A 195 4.31 5.02 1.22
C VAL A 195 2.86 5.13 1.66
N VAL A 196 2.35 4.05 2.25
CA VAL A 196 1.04 4.01 2.89
C VAL A 196 1.20 3.77 4.38
N MET A 197 0.56 4.59 5.19
CA MET A 197 0.38 4.35 6.63
C MET A 197 -1.11 4.21 6.93
N TYR A 198 -1.47 3.30 7.83
CA TYR A 198 -2.86 3.11 8.22
C TYR A 198 -3.00 2.69 9.68
N ALA A 199 -4.15 3.01 10.25
CA ALA A 199 -4.51 2.63 11.61
C ALA A 199 -5.95 2.08 11.62
N ASN A 200 -6.26 1.20 12.56
CA ASN A 200 -7.59 0.60 12.70
C ASN A 200 -8.70 1.62 13.01
N SER A 201 -8.34 2.81 13.47
CA SER A 201 -9.27 3.95 13.64
C SER A 201 -8.52 5.27 13.70
N LEU A 202 -9.25 6.40 13.54
CA LEU A 202 -8.69 7.74 13.79
C LEU A 202 -8.14 7.90 15.21
N LYS A 203 -8.80 7.29 16.19
CA LYS A 203 -8.35 7.31 17.58
C LYS A 203 -7.01 6.61 17.74
N GLU A 204 -6.85 5.44 17.14
CA GLU A 204 -5.58 4.70 17.17
C GLU A 204 -4.48 5.47 16.43
N TYR A 205 -4.81 6.08 15.29
CA TYR A 205 -3.86 6.96 14.61
C TYR A 205 -3.38 8.10 15.52
N GLY A 206 -4.30 8.78 16.24
CA GLY A 206 -3.96 9.85 17.17
C GLY A 206 -3.01 9.40 18.28
N LYS A 207 -3.25 8.22 18.86
CA LYS A 207 -2.36 7.63 19.89
C LYS A 207 -0.96 7.35 19.33
N ASN A 208 -0.89 6.72 18.16
CA ASN A 208 0.39 6.38 17.54
C ASN A 208 1.15 7.63 17.06
N ASN A 209 0.44 8.66 16.61
CA ASN A 209 1.05 9.94 16.25
C ASN A 209 1.67 10.63 17.48
N GLN A 210 0.99 10.62 18.63
CA GLN A 210 1.56 11.13 19.86
C GLN A 210 2.76 10.28 20.32
N LEU A 211 2.63 8.96 20.30
CA LEU A 211 3.72 8.03 20.62
C LEU A 211 4.96 8.26 19.76
N TYR A 212 4.76 8.58 18.47
CA TYR A 212 5.88 8.88 17.58
C TYR A 212 6.73 10.03 18.13
N TRP A 213 6.10 11.12 18.52
CA TRP A 213 6.84 12.29 19.06
C TRP A 213 7.43 12.04 20.44
N ASP A 214 6.74 11.26 21.28
CA ASP A 214 7.16 11.01 22.66
C ASP A 214 8.33 10.01 22.77
N LYS A 215 8.39 9.00 21.86
CA LYS A 215 9.27 7.84 22.02
C LYS A 215 9.99 7.35 20.77
N VAL A 216 9.41 7.57 19.59
CA VAL A 216 9.90 6.94 18.34
C VAL A 216 10.76 7.90 17.53
N ASN A 217 10.42 9.19 17.57
CA ASN A 217 11.18 10.21 16.86
C ASN A 217 12.61 10.31 17.43
N GLY A 218 13.60 10.12 16.56
CA GLY A 218 15.01 10.24 16.92
C GLY A 218 15.68 8.96 17.42
N ILE A 219 14.98 7.79 17.40
CA ILE A 219 15.68 6.50 17.60
C ILE A 219 16.63 6.22 16.43
N GLU A 220 17.59 5.30 16.63
CA GLU A 220 18.63 5.01 15.63
C GLU A 220 18.04 4.53 14.30
N GLU A 221 17.04 3.65 14.34
CA GLU A 221 16.40 3.11 13.14
C GLU A 221 15.62 4.18 12.36
N GLN A 222 15.06 5.19 13.05
CA GLN A 222 14.38 6.31 12.39
C GLN A 222 15.40 7.21 11.69
N LYS A 223 16.55 7.47 12.31
CA LYS A 223 17.64 8.22 11.69
C LYS A 223 18.21 7.48 10.49
N ALA A 224 18.48 6.17 10.65
CA ALA A 224 18.96 5.31 9.56
C ALA A 224 17.99 5.31 8.38
N LEU A 225 16.66 5.24 8.61
CA LEU A 225 15.66 5.34 7.56
C LEU A 225 15.70 6.70 6.84
N ALA A 226 15.88 7.80 7.58
CA ALA A 226 15.96 9.13 7.00
C ALA A 226 17.24 9.32 6.16
N GLU A 227 18.35 8.62 6.51
CA GLU A 227 19.64 8.68 5.83
C GLU A 227 19.70 7.82 4.55
N VAL A 228 18.77 6.87 4.33
CA VAL A 228 18.78 6.03 3.12
C VAL A 228 18.72 6.86 1.85
N GLY A 229 18.01 7.97 1.86
CA GLY A 229 17.96 8.92 0.74
C GLY A 229 16.74 8.73 -0.15
N TYR A 230 15.59 9.16 0.35
CA TYR A 230 14.35 9.35 -0.43
C TYR A 230 13.57 10.52 0.15
N GLU A 231 12.71 11.10 -0.66
CA GLU A 231 11.86 12.23 -0.27
C GLU A 231 10.40 11.92 -0.58
N CYS A 232 9.50 12.27 0.34
CA CYS A 232 8.06 12.07 0.13
C CYS A 232 7.32 13.40 0.14
N SER A 233 6.32 13.50 -0.73
CA SER A 233 5.47 14.67 -0.92
C SER A 233 4.00 14.26 -1.06
N ASN A 234 3.13 15.22 -1.39
CA ASN A 234 1.75 14.99 -1.77
C ASN A 234 0.98 14.09 -0.78
N ARG A 235 1.03 14.44 0.51
CA ARG A 235 0.33 13.69 1.56
C ARG A 235 -1.18 13.79 1.40
N ARG A 236 -1.83 12.63 1.25
CA ARG A 236 -3.29 12.48 1.09
C ARG A 236 -3.82 11.58 2.20
N THR A 237 -4.97 11.94 2.77
CA THR A 237 -5.55 11.17 3.87
C THR A 237 -6.99 10.80 3.61
N TYR A 238 -7.36 9.62 4.05
CA TYR A 238 -8.68 9.04 3.80
C TYR A 238 -9.22 8.37 5.06
N SER A 239 -10.54 8.46 5.24
CA SER A 239 -11.29 7.52 6.02
C SER A 239 -11.55 6.28 5.16
N SER A 240 -11.31 5.09 5.68
CA SER A 240 -11.40 3.85 4.91
C SER A 240 -12.33 2.85 5.59
N THR A 241 -13.34 2.39 4.86
CA THR A 241 -14.28 1.38 5.33
C THR A 241 -14.10 0.09 4.54
N GLN A 242 -13.89 -1.02 5.24
CA GLN A 242 -13.87 -2.34 4.60
C GLN A 242 -15.28 -2.73 4.15
N ILE A 243 -15.39 -3.17 2.92
CA ILE A 243 -16.67 -3.49 2.27
C ILE A 243 -16.78 -4.94 1.82
N PHE A 244 -15.65 -5.69 1.78
CA PHE A 244 -15.63 -7.10 1.38
C PHE A 244 -14.44 -7.85 1.99
N GLY A 245 -14.61 -9.16 2.24
CA GLY A 245 -13.54 -10.06 2.65
C GLY A 245 -13.13 -9.89 4.11
N TYR A 246 -14.05 -10.06 5.03
CA TYR A 246 -13.85 -10.03 6.48
C TYR A 246 -13.05 -11.23 7.00
#